data_f98aa821c29b951ebe2bf03a2e267765
#
_entry.id   f98aa821c29b951ebe2bf03a2e267765
#
_cell.length_a   1.000
_cell.length_b   1.000
_cell.length_c   1.000
_cell.angle_alpha   90.00
_cell.angle_beta   90.00
_cell.angle_gamma   90.00
#
_symmetry.space_group_name_H-M   'P 1'
#
loop_
_entity.id
_entity.type
_entity.pdbx_description
1 polymer ?
#
loop_
_entity_poly.entity_id
_entity_poly.type
_entity_poly.pdbx_seq_one_letter_code
_entity_poly.pdbx_strand_id
1 'polypeptide(L)'
;SPGHGKNTISKTSHELQQAFSKRYLHERALLDEVILKIMYRASTKPIEERVDFRKINSYIRSELLSNAGLSVPFSFQVVNPNNQVVYSSPGYSDKTDEEVFTQVLFPNDPPSKLNYLRVYFPTKGEHVFSELTFVVPSLIFTIILLITFTFTIISLFRQKRLSEMKNDFINNMTHELKTPVSTISLAAQMLKDSGIAKSPEVFKHVSGVINDETKRLSFQVEKVLQMSLFDKQRATLKLKEKDANDLIVSVANTHALKVEKFGGTLDIDLQAVEDSVNIDEMHFTNVLFNLLDNALKYRKEDVPLELMMRTWNDTGKLYISIEDNGIGIKKEYVKKVFDRFYRIPTGNVHDVKGFGLGLAYVHKIVSDHKGTIRAESELGKGTKFIISLPLITQK
;
A
#
# COMPACT_ATOMS: atom_id res chain seq x y z
N SER A 1 -22.38 4.35 5.66
CA SER A 1 -22.58 3.35 6.72
C SER A 1 -21.69 2.14 6.47
N PRO A 2 -20.71 1.82 7.30
CA PRO A 2 -19.95 0.58 7.20
C PRO A 2 -20.36 -0.33 8.38
N GLY A 3 -21.09 -1.40 8.09
CA GLY A 3 -21.55 -2.30 9.15
C GLY A 3 -21.97 -3.70 8.74
N HIS A 4 -21.54 -4.24 7.57
CA HIS A 4 -22.05 -5.55 7.11
C HIS A 4 -21.00 -6.66 6.95
N GLY A 5 -19.71 -6.38 7.09
CA GLY A 5 -18.66 -7.39 6.83
C GLY A 5 -18.25 -8.29 8.01
N LYS A 6 -18.45 -7.84 9.24
CA LYS A 6 -18.01 -8.63 10.43
C LYS A 6 -19.00 -9.72 10.87
N ASN A 7 -20.30 -9.57 10.54
CA ASN A 7 -21.32 -10.55 10.92
C ASN A 7 -21.37 -11.80 10.03
N THR A 8 -20.82 -11.74 8.82
CA THR A 8 -20.92 -12.86 7.87
C THR A 8 -19.93 -13.99 8.20
N ILE A 9 -18.69 -13.65 8.53
CA ILE A 9 -17.65 -14.66 8.87
C ILE A 9 -17.97 -15.37 10.19
N SER A 10 -18.45 -14.63 11.19
CA SER A 10 -18.92 -15.22 12.46
C SER A 10 -20.16 -16.11 12.26
N LYS A 11 -21.08 -15.74 11.37
CA LYS A 11 -22.26 -16.55 11.03
C LYS A 11 -21.87 -17.82 10.31
N THR A 12 -20.99 -17.76 9.32
CA THR A 12 -20.53 -18.94 8.57
C THR A 12 -19.73 -19.90 9.43
N SER A 13 -18.90 -19.40 10.35
CA SER A 13 -18.21 -20.23 11.35
C SER A 13 -19.18 -20.89 12.32
N HIS A 14 -20.21 -20.18 12.75
CA HIS A 14 -21.25 -20.71 13.64
C HIS A 14 -22.14 -21.74 12.92
N GLU A 15 -22.47 -21.51 11.65
CA GLU A 15 -23.22 -22.44 10.81
C GLU A 15 -22.44 -23.73 10.50
N LEU A 16 -21.12 -23.63 10.24
CA LEU A 16 -20.22 -24.77 10.12
C LEU A 16 -20.14 -25.57 11.42
N GLN A 17 -19.96 -24.88 12.55
CA GLN A 17 -19.92 -25.52 13.85
C GLN A 17 -21.25 -26.17 14.23
N GLN A 18 -22.38 -25.57 13.86
CA GLN A 18 -23.71 -26.15 14.01
C GLN A 18 -23.95 -27.34 13.07
N ALA A 19 -23.44 -27.28 11.82
CA ALA A 19 -23.52 -28.38 10.87
C ALA A 19 -22.69 -29.59 11.36
N PHE A 20 -21.47 -29.36 11.87
CA PHE A 20 -20.67 -30.43 12.50
C PHE A 20 -21.33 -30.99 13.75
N SER A 21 -21.90 -30.15 14.62
CA SER A 21 -22.61 -30.57 15.82
C SER A 21 -23.88 -31.34 15.47
N LYS A 22 -24.66 -30.91 14.45
CA LYS A 22 -25.83 -31.61 13.95
C LYS A 22 -25.46 -32.98 13.35
N ARG A 23 -24.39 -33.06 12.56
CA ARG A 23 -23.89 -34.31 11.98
C ARG A 23 -23.46 -35.30 13.07
N TYR A 24 -22.71 -34.81 14.08
CA TYR A 24 -22.29 -35.58 15.25
C TYR A 24 -23.48 -36.09 16.07
N LEU A 25 -24.48 -35.25 16.30
CA LEU A 25 -25.72 -35.62 17.00
C LEU A 25 -26.56 -36.64 16.19
N HIS A 26 -26.55 -36.48 14.87
CA HIS A 26 -27.23 -37.41 13.96
C HIS A 26 -26.56 -38.79 13.93
N GLU A 27 -25.23 -38.86 13.87
CA GLU A 27 -24.43 -40.08 13.95
C GLU A 27 -24.65 -40.81 15.30
N ARG A 28 -24.79 -40.04 16.38
CA ARG A 28 -25.13 -40.58 17.71
C ARG A 28 -26.55 -41.14 17.76
N ALA A 29 -27.52 -40.45 17.17
CA ALA A 29 -28.92 -40.90 17.11
C ALA A 29 -29.09 -42.18 16.27
N LEU A 30 -28.29 -42.34 15.20
CA LEU A 30 -28.28 -43.57 14.38
C LEU A 30 -27.72 -44.75 15.14
N LEU A 31 -26.69 -44.58 15.97
CA LEU A 31 -26.20 -45.60 16.89
C LEU A 31 -27.31 -46.05 17.87
N ASP A 32 -28.03 -45.09 18.41
CA ASP A 32 -29.13 -45.36 19.33
C ASP A 32 -30.27 -46.17 18.63
N GLU A 33 -30.57 -45.85 17.36
CA GLU A 33 -31.60 -46.58 16.59
C GLU A 33 -31.19 -48.02 16.26
N VAL A 34 -29.93 -48.27 15.91
CA VAL A 34 -29.40 -49.64 15.71
C VAL A 34 -29.50 -50.44 16.98
N ILE A 35 -29.22 -49.87 18.10
CA ILE A 35 -29.29 -50.50 19.42
C ILE A 35 -30.72 -50.81 19.79
N LEU A 36 -31.68 -49.92 19.53
CA LEU A 36 -33.10 -50.14 19.75
C LEU A 36 -33.66 -51.33 18.94
N LYS A 37 -33.23 -51.53 17.69
CA LYS A 37 -33.59 -52.69 16.87
C LYS A 37 -33.05 -54.01 17.42
N ILE A 38 -31.91 -54.01 18.10
CA ILE A 38 -31.32 -55.20 18.77
C ILE A 38 -32.05 -55.53 20.08
N MET A 39 -32.71 -54.57 20.72
CA MET A 39 -33.25 -54.63 22.08
C MET A 39 -34.54 -55.40 22.26
N TYR A 40 -35.17 -55.89 21.22
CA TYR A 40 -36.51 -56.58 21.32
C TYR A 40 -36.47 -58.06 21.78
N ARG A 41 -35.37 -58.49 22.48
CA ARG A 41 -35.26 -59.87 23.01
C ARG A 41 -35.33 -59.92 24.54
N ALA A 42 -36.12 -60.95 25.06
CA ALA A 42 -36.48 -61.05 26.47
C ALA A 42 -35.28 -61.08 27.44
N SER A 43 -35.39 -60.32 28.58
CA SER A 43 -34.33 -60.04 29.57
C SER A 43 -33.93 -61.26 30.48
N THR A 44 -34.40 -62.47 30.24
CA THR A 44 -34.12 -63.63 31.10
C THR A 44 -32.94 -64.50 30.63
N LYS A 45 -32.47 -64.31 29.41
CA LYS A 45 -31.34 -65.08 28.86
C LYS A 45 -29.99 -64.38 28.96
N PRO A 46 -28.86 -65.10 29.08
CA PRO A 46 -27.55 -64.53 29.00
C PRO A 46 -27.36 -63.79 27.67
N ILE A 47 -26.45 -62.73 27.65
CA ILE A 47 -26.28 -61.82 26.50
C ILE A 47 -25.87 -62.55 25.24
N GLU A 48 -25.11 -63.63 25.35
CA GLU A 48 -24.61 -64.48 24.28
C GLU A 48 -25.74 -65.22 23.52
N GLU A 49 -26.86 -65.48 24.18
CA GLU A 49 -28.03 -66.06 23.53
C GLU A 49 -29.02 -65.01 23.01
N ARG A 50 -28.91 -63.78 23.50
CA ARG A 50 -29.82 -62.69 23.13
C ARG A 50 -29.36 -61.98 21.88
N VAL A 51 -28.01 -61.89 21.64
CA VAL A 51 -27.41 -61.16 20.60
C VAL A 51 -26.49 -62.04 19.76
N ASP A 52 -26.73 -62.06 18.45
CA ASP A 52 -25.80 -62.66 17.50
C ASP A 52 -24.71 -61.60 17.16
N PHE A 53 -23.59 -61.68 17.86
CA PHE A 53 -22.48 -60.72 17.70
C PHE A 53 -21.93 -60.67 16.26
N ARG A 54 -22.08 -61.71 15.45
CA ARG A 54 -21.69 -61.74 14.04
C ARG A 54 -22.56 -60.80 13.20
N LYS A 55 -23.84 -60.69 13.57
CA LYS A 55 -24.79 -59.80 12.88
C LYS A 55 -24.67 -58.35 13.30
N ILE A 56 -24.16 -58.03 14.49
CA ILE A 56 -23.94 -56.64 14.93
C ILE A 56 -23.08 -55.86 13.90
N ASN A 57 -22.00 -56.48 13.44
CA ASN A 57 -21.13 -55.82 12.45
C ASN A 57 -21.89 -55.46 11.15
N SER A 58 -22.70 -56.40 10.63
CA SER A 58 -23.50 -56.16 9.42
C SER A 58 -24.60 -55.10 9.66
N TYR A 59 -25.23 -55.09 10.82
CA TYR A 59 -26.24 -54.11 11.18
C TYR A 59 -25.64 -52.70 11.30
N ILE A 60 -24.55 -52.52 12.05
CA ILE A 60 -23.87 -51.23 12.19
C ILE A 60 -23.42 -50.74 10.81
N ARG A 61 -22.81 -51.61 9.99
CA ARG A 61 -22.35 -51.26 8.65
C ARG A 61 -23.49 -50.82 7.72
N SER A 62 -24.60 -51.60 7.71
CA SER A 62 -25.74 -51.26 6.86
C SER A 62 -26.39 -49.95 7.28
N GLU A 63 -26.48 -49.69 8.58
CA GLU A 63 -27.08 -48.47 9.11
C GLU A 63 -26.21 -47.23 8.88
N LEU A 64 -24.89 -47.36 9.06
CA LEU A 64 -23.94 -46.28 8.71
C LEU A 64 -23.98 -45.95 7.22
N LEU A 65 -24.11 -46.95 6.36
CA LEU A 65 -24.18 -46.75 4.92
C LEU A 65 -25.53 -46.14 4.48
N SER A 66 -26.67 -46.70 4.99
CA SER A 66 -28.00 -46.29 4.54
C SER A 66 -28.44 -44.92 5.05
N ASN A 67 -28.08 -44.57 6.28
CA ASN A 67 -28.57 -43.36 6.94
C ASN A 67 -27.56 -42.22 6.92
N ALA A 68 -26.24 -42.52 6.90
CA ALA A 68 -25.20 -41.50 6.90
C ALA A 68 -24.36 -41.48 5.61
N GLY A 69 -24.51 -42.45 4.70
CA GLY A 69 -23.66 -42.57 3.50
C GLY A 69 -22.18 -42.83 3.84
N LEU A 70 -21.90 -43.25 5.07
CA LEU A 70 -20.54 -43.38 5.58
C LEU A 70 -20.07 -44.86 5.45
N SER A 71 -18.98 -45.05 4.71
CA SER A 71 -18.23 -46.32 4.65
C SER A 71 -16.95 -46.20 5.46
N VAL A 72 -17.08 -46.12 6.79
CA VAL A 72 -15.94 -45.93 7.70
C VAL A 72 -15.63 -47.27 8.39
N PRO A 73 -14.37 -47.70 8.48
CA PRO A 73 -13.98 -48.86 9.27
C PRO A 73 -14.25 -48.57 10.75
N PHE A 74 -14.87 -49.54 11.40
CA PHE A 74 -15.16 -49.51 12.83
C PHE A 74 -14.85 -50.89 13.44
N SER A 75 -14.58 -50.88 14.72
CA SER A 75 -14.51 -52.10 15.55
C SER A 75 -15.35 -51.87 16.81
N PHE A 76 -15.84 -52.96 17.40
CA PHE A 76 -16.70 -52.84 18.56
C PHE A 76 -16.37 -53.91 19.61
N GLN A 77 -16.72 -53.62 20.85
CA GLN A 77 -16.58 -54.48 21.99
C GLN A 77 -17.86 -54.45 22.84
N VAL A 78 -18.25 -55.56 23.35
CA VAL A 78 -19.35 -55.68 24.32
C VAL A 78 -18.75 -56.01 25.68
N VAL A 79 -19.10 -55.18 26.68
CA VAL A 79 -18.61 -55.35 28.05
C VAL A 79 -19.79 -55.48 29.04
N ASN A 80 -19.57 -56.25 30.12
CA ASN A 80 -20.53 -56.37 31.20
C ASN A 80 -20.41 -55.17 32.20
N PRO A 81 -21.28 -55.09 33.25
CA PRO A 81 -21.21 -54.01 34.24
C PRO A 81 -19.90 -53.96 34.99
N ASN A 82 -19.19 -55.08 35.10
CA ASN A 82 -17.87 -55.16 35.75
C ASN A 82 -16.70 -54.84 34.80
N ASN A 83 -17.01 -54.28 33.63
CA ASN A 83 -16.04 -53.93 32.59
C ASN A 83 -15.29 -55.15 31.99
N GLN A 84 -15.80 -56.36 32.19
CA GLN A 84 -15.24 -57.56 31.57
C GLN A 84 -15.76 -57.74 30.15
N VAL A 85 -14.85 -58.09 29.25
CA VAL A 85 -15.14 -58.24 27.82
C VAL A 85 -15.97 -59.52 27.59
N VAL A 86 -17.16 -59.35 27.05
CA VAL A 86 -18.03 -60.46 26.62
C VAL A 86 -17.72 -60.84 25.17
N TYR A 87 -17.53 -59.83 24.34
CA TYR A 87 -17.20 -60.05 22.91
C TYR A 87 -16.35 -58.88 22.42
N SER A 88 -15.39 -59.16 21.55
CA SER A 88 -14.57 -58.13 20.87
C SER A 88 -14.47 -58.47 19.38
N SER A 89 -14.75 -57.49 18.52
CA SER A 89 -14.54 -57.63 17.08
C SER A 89 -13.04 -57.57 16.75
N PRO A 90 -12.59 -58.18 15.64
CA PRO A 90 -11.21 -58.05 15.19
C PRO A 90 -10.80 -56.59 15.01
N GLY A 91 -9.62 -56.23 15.51
CA GLY A 91 -9.09 -54.86 15.36
C GLY A 91 -9.54 -53.89 16.44
N TYR A 92 -10.32 -54.28 17.43
CA TYR A 92 -10.64 -53.44 18.58
C TYR A 92 -9.38 -53.17 19.41
N SER A 93 -9.05 -51.91 19.66
CA SER A 93 -7.93 -51.50 20.48
C SER A 93 -8.43 -50.64 21.63
N ASP A 94 -8.00 -50.97 22.84
CA ASP A 94 -8.34 -50.24 24.08
C ASP A 94 -7.54 -48.93 24.17
N LYS A 95 -7.67 -48.06 23.15
CA LYS A 95 -7.06 -46.74 23.16
C LYS A 95 -8.05 -45.72 23.68
N THR A 96 -7.63 -45.02 24.69
CA THR A 96 -8.21 -43.83 25.35
C THR A 96 -9.70 -43.54 25.14
N ASP A 97 -10.42 -43.37 26.23
CA ASP A 97 -11.88 -43.13 26.34
C ASP A 97 -12.46 -42.04 25.41
N GLU A 98 -11.66 -41.18 24.83
CA GLU A 98 -12.10 -40.07 23.96
C GLU A 98 -12.54 -40.53 22.54
N GLU A 99 -12.14 -41.72 22.12
CA GLU A 99 -12.45 -42.22 20.76
C GLU A 99 -13.48 -43.38 20.75
N VAL A 100 -14.00 -43.74 21.91
CA VAL A 100 -14.91 -44.86 22.09
C VAL A 100 -16.34 -44.39 22.39
N PHE A 101 -17.29 -44.75 21.53
CA PHE A 101 -18.70 -44.49 21.77
C PHE A 101 -19.30 -45.64 22.55
N THR A 102 -19.78 -45.36 23.76
CA THR A 102 -20.32 -46.34 24.66
C THR A 102 -21.84 -46.18 24.77
N GLN A 103 -22.57 -47.29 24.53
CA GLN A 103 -24.03 -47.31 24.62
C GLN A 103 -24.52 -48.58 25.34
N VAL A 104 -25.61 -48.45 26.14
CA VAL A 104 -26.22 -49.56 26.81
C VAL A 104 -26.99 -50.42 25.81
N LEU A 105 -26.72 -51.74 25.76
CA LEU A 105 -27.40 -52.65 24.82
C LEU A 105 -28.86 -52.91 25.18
N PHE A 106 -29.17 -53.02 26.47
CA PHE A 106 -30.51 -53.30 26.96
C PHE A 106 -30.82 -52.45 28.19
N PRO A 107 -31.37 -51.22 28.02
CA PRO A 107 -31.61 -50.27 29.11
C PRO A 107 -32.62 -50.77 30.15
N ASN A 108 -33.50 -51.69 29.77
CA ASN A 108 -34.52 -52.22 30.65
C ASN A 108 -34.04 -53.40 31.53
N ASP A 109 -32.80 -53.84 31.36
CA ASP A 109 -32.21 -54.86 32.21
C ASP A 109 -31.87 -54.31 33.59
N PRO A 110 -31.88 -55.15 34.65
CA PRO A 110 -31.44 -54.74 35.97
C PRO A 110 -30.00 -54.14 35.93
N PRO A 111 -29.67 -53.17 36.78
CA PRO A 111 -28.35 -52.54 36.78
C PRO A 111 -27.16 -53.51 36.88
N SER A 112 -27.35 -54.65 37.56
CA SER A 112 -26.36 -55.72 37.68
C SER A 112 -26.17 -56.57 36.42
N LYS A 113 -27.01 -56.41 35.39
CA LYS A 113 -26.98 -57.12 34.11
C LYS A 113 -26.88 -56.24 32.88
N LEU A 114 -26.64 -54.93 33.08
CA LEU A 114 -26.47 -53.97 31.95
C LEU A 114 -25.21 -54.31 31.18
N ASN A 115 -25.33 -54.46 29.86
CA ASN A 115 -24.21 -54.65 28.97
C ASN A 115 -24.03 -53.38 28.10
N TYR A 116 -22.79 -53.08 27.82
CA TYR A 116 -22.41 -51.89 27.08
C TYR A 116 -21.78 -52.29 25.75
N LEU A 117 -22.21 -51.65 24.66
CA LEU A 117 -21.56 -51.68 23.37
C LEU A 117 -20.60 -50.51 23.29
N ARG A 118 -19.34 -50.79 23.05
CA ARG A 118 -18.30 -49.81 22.79
C ARG A 118 -17.91 -49.87 21.32
N VAL A 119 -18.04 -48.79 20.59
CA VAL A 119 -17.68 -48.70 19.17
C VAL A 119 -16.51 -47.75 19.02
N TYR A 120 -15.50 -48.19 18.32
CA TYR A 120 -14.27 -47.44 18.04
C TYR A 120 -14.12 -47.25 16.53
N PHE A 121 -13.77 -46.01 16.11
CA PHE A 121 -13.53 -45.60 14.72
C PHE A 121 -12.05 -45.23 14.53
N PRO A 122 -11.20 -46.15 14.06
CA PRO A 122 -9.73 -45.94 13.99
C PRO A 122 -9.31 -44.84 13.01
N THR A 123 -10.15 -44.53 12.02
CA THR A 123 -9.84 -43.58 10.94
C THR A 123 -10.53 -42.23 11.06
N LYS A 124 -11.10 -41.92 12.23
CA LYS A 124 -11.82 -40.66 12.45
C LYS A 124 -10.93 -39.43 12.13
N GLY A 125 -9.67 -39.43 12.57
CA GLY A 125 -8.70 -38.36 12.27
C GLY A 125 -8.32 -38.28 10.79
N GLU A 126 -8.10 -39.43 10.14
CA GLU A 126 -7.67 -39.48 8.74
C GLU A 126 -8.76 -39.00 7.76
N HIS A 127 -10.03 -39.31 8.05
CA HIS A 127 -11.15 -38.81 7.21
C HIS A 127 -11.33 -37.31 7.29
N VAL A 128 -11.15 -36.70 8.45
CA VAL A 128 -11.18 -35.25 8.60
C VAL A 128 -10.02 -34.60 7.84
N PHE A 129 -8.82 -35.20 7.90
CA PHE A 129 -7.65 -34.68 7.16
C PHE A 129 -7.80 -34.84 5.64
N SER A 130 -8.44 -35.95 5.15
CA SER A 130 -8.61 -36.16 3.70
C SER A 130 -9.58 -35.14 3.08
N GLU A 131 -10.61 -34.72 3.78
CA GLU A 131 -11.52 -33.65 3.33
C GLU A 131 -10.84 -32.28 3.35
N LEU A 132 -9.94 -32.01 4.31
CA LEU A 132 -9.17 -30.78 4.38
C LEU A 132 -8.13 -30.64 3.25
N THR A 133 -7.70 -31.75 2.64
CA THR A 133 -6.70 -31.76 1.56
C THR A 133 -7.11 -30.93 0.35
N PHE A 134 -8.41 -30.78 0.06
CA PHE A 134 -8.92 -29.93 -1.01
C PHE A 134 -9.29 -28.51 -0.55
N VAL A 135 -9.70 -28.36 0.71
CA VAL A 135 -10.13 -27.07 1.28
C VAL A 135 -8.94 -26.11 1.45
N VAL A 136 -7.82 -26.62 1.98
CA VAL A 136 -6.63 -25.78 2.24
C VAL A 136 -6.03 -25.18 0.95
N PRO A 137 -5.78 -25.96 -0.14
CA PRO A 137 -5.29 -25.37 -1.40
C PRO A 137 -6.28 -24.38 -2.03
N SER A 138 -7.60 -24.66 -1.96
CA SER A 138 -8.60 -23.74 -2.50
C SER A 138 -8.65 -22.41 -1.74
N LEU A 139 -8.48 -22.44 -0.43
CA LEU A 139 -8.43 -21.25 0.41
C LEU A 139 -7.16 -20.42 0.12
N ILE A 140 -5.99 -21.07 -0.02
CA ILE A 140 -4.75 -20.44 -0.41
C ILE A 140 -4.88 -19.78 -1.79
N PHE A 141 -5.45 -20.50 -2.76
CA PHE A 141 -5.70 -19.98 -4.11
C PHE A 141 -6.60 -18.74 -4.08
N THR A 142 -7.68 -18.78 -3.30
CA THR A 142 -8.62 -17.66 -3.14
C THR A 142 -7.92 -16.43 -2.53
N ILE A 143 -7.05 -16.63 -1.53
CA ILE A 143 -6.28 -15.54 -0.92
C ILE A 143 -5.31 -14.92 -1.94
N ILE A 144 -4.59 -15.73 -2.71
CA ILE A 144 -3.68 -15.26 -3.76
C ILE A 144 -4.46 -14.45 -4.81
N LEU A 145 -5.64 -14.92 -5.20
CA LEU A 145 -6.50 -14.24 -6.17
C LEU A 145 -6.98 -12.89 -5.64
N LEU A 146 -7.38 -12.81 -4.38
CA LEU A 146 -7.77 -11.55 -3.72
C LEU A 146 -6.59 -10.56 -3.64
N ILE A 147 -5.40 -11.04 -3.30
CA ILE A 147 -4.19 -10.20 -3.24
C ILE A 147 -3.86 -9.65 -4.63
N THR A 148 -3.84 -10.49 -5.66
CA THR A 148 -3.58 -10.08 -7.04
C THR A 148 -4.63 -9.12 -7.56
N PHE A 149 -5.90 -9.35 -7.28
CA PHE A 149 -7.00 -8.45 -7.65
C PHE A 149 -6.86 -7.08 -6.99
N THR A 150 -6.61 -7.06 -5.68
CA THR A 150 -6.40 -5.82 -4.93
C THR A 150 -5.19 -5.04 -5.45
N PHE A 151 -4.07 -5.72 -5.71
CA PHE A 151 -2.87 -5.12 -6.29
C PHE A 151 -3.15 -4.52 -7.67
N THR A 152 -3.88 -5.24 -8.52
CA THR A 152 -4.26 -4.79 -9.87
C THR A 152 -5.13 -3.53 -9.81
N ILE A 153 -6.15 -3.52 -8.94
CA ILE A 153 -7.01 -2.34 -8.75
C ILE A 153 -6.19 -1.12 -8.29
N ILE A 154 -5.35 -1.28 -7.27
CA ILE A 154 -4.49 -0.19 -6.79
C ILE A 154 -3.58 0.32 -7.91
N SER A 155 -3.00 -0.58 -8.71
CA SER A 155 -2.14 -0.23 -9.84
C SER A 155 -2.90 0.55 -10.92
N LEU A 156 -4.12 0.11 -11.27
CA LEU A 156 -4.98 0.81 -12.23
C LEU A 156 -5.36 2.22 -11.76
N PHE A 157 -5.72 2.40 -10.49
CA PHE A 157 -6.01 3.72 -9.95
C PHE A 157 -4.77 4.63 -9.95
N ARG A 158 -3.59 4.09 -9.64
CA ARG A 158 -2.32 4.85 -9.74
C ARG A 158 -2.02 5.27 -11.17
N GLN A 159 -2.17 4.35 -12.15
CA GLN A 159 -1.96 4.66 -13.56
C GLN A 159 -2.95 5.70 -14.07
N LYS A 160 -4.26 5.57 -13.75
CA LYS A 160 -5.29 6.53 -14.13
C LYS A 160 -4.94 7.91 -13.60
N ARG A 161 -4.63 8.03 -12.32
CA ARG A 161 -4.25 9.30 -11.70
C ARG A 161 -3.00 9.92 -12.36
N LEU A 162 -1.97 9.10 -12.65
CA LEU A 162 -0.79 9.57 -13.34
C LEU A 162 -1.10 10.06 -14.76
N SER A 163 -1.98 9.36 -15.48
CA SER A 163 -2.45 9.75 -16.81
C SER A 163 -3.23 11.06 -16.78
N GLU A 164 -4.14 11.25 -15.82
CA GLU A 164 -4.88 12.49 -15.62
C GLU A 164 -3.92 13.66 -15.34
N MET A 165 -2.99 13.51 -14.40
CA MET A 165 -1.99 14.53 -14.10
C MET A 165 -1.09 14.86 -15.31
N LYS A 166 -0.74 13.85 -16.13
CA LYS A 166 0.01 14.06 -17.37
C LYS A 166 -0.79 14.84 -18.41
N ASN A 167 -2.08 14.55 -18.55
CA ASN A 167 -2.96 15.27 -19.48
C ASN A 167 -3.15 16.73 -19.03
N ASP A 168 -3.37 16.96 -17.74
CA ASP A 168 -3.47 18.32 -17.18
C ASP A 168 -2.17 19.10 -17.38
N PHE A 169 -1.00 18.44 -17.21
CA PHE A 169 0.29 19.03 -17.53
C PHE A 169 0.38 19.44 -19.01
N ILE A 170 0.02 18.55 -19.96
CA ILE A 170 0.07 18.84 -21.39
C ILE A 170 -0.83 20.01 -21.74
N ASN A 171 -2.05 20.05 -21.19
CA ASN A 171 -3.02 21.13 -21.41
C ASN A 171 -2.48 22.47 -20.88
N ASN A 172 -1.96 22.49 -19.65
CA ASN A 172 -1.37 23.68 -19.04
C ASN A 172 -0.14 24.16 -19.81
N MET A 173 0.72 23.23 -20.24
CA MET A 173 1.89 23.52 -21.05
C MET A 173 1.49 24.16 -22.38
N THR A 174 0.51 23.59 -23.07
CA THR A 174 0.00 24.14 -24.34
C THR A 174 -0.51 25.56 -24.17
N HIS A 175 -1.23 25.81 -23.06
CA HIS A 175 -1.75 27.13 -22.75
C HIS A 175 -0.64 28.15 -22.42
N GLU A 176 0.35 27.74 -21.60
CA GLU A 176 1.48 28.59 -21.21
C GLU A 176 2.43 28.89 -22.39
N LEU A 177 2.55 27.98 -23.37
CA LEU A 177 3.33 28.23 -24.59
C LEU A 177 2.57 29.07 -25.63
N LYS A 178 1.25 28.95 -25.70
CA LYS A 178 0.42 29.70 -26.64
C LYS A 178 0.48 31.20 -26.40
N THR A 179 0.49 31.63 -25.15
CA THR A 179 0.49 33.04 -24.74
C THR A 179 1.73 33.80 -25.28
N PRO A 180 2.98 33.38 -24.98
CA PRO A 180 4.15 34.08 -25.50
C PRO A 180 4.23 34.03 -27.03
N VAL A 181 3.83 32.89 -27.66
CA VAL A 181 3.79 32.77 -29.12
C VAL A 181 2.83 33.79 -29.73
N SER A 182 1.62 33.94 -29.15
CA SER A 182 0.63 34.92 -29.63
C SER A 182 1.13 36.37 -29.44
N THR A 183 1.79 36.66 -28.33
CA THR A 183 2.36 37.98 -28.07
C THR A 183 3.47 38.31 -29.04
N ILE A 184 4.39 37.36 -29.32
CA ILE A 184 5.44 37.50 -30.32
C ILE A 184 4.84 37.75 -31.70
N SER A 185 3.80 36.97 -32.09
CA SER A 185 3.13 37.08 -33.37
C SER A 185 2.48 38.45 -33.54
N LEU A 186 1.80 38.97 -32.52
CA LEU A 186 1.20 40.29 -32.52
C LEU A 186 2.26 41.40 -32.61
N ALA A 187 3.29 41.30 -31.81
CA ALA A 187 4.42 42.25 -31.87
C ALA A 187 5.12 42.25 -33.24
N ALA A 188 5.30 41.09 -33.86
CA ALA A 188 5.85 40.96 -35.20
C ALA A 188 4.91 41.56 -36.29
N GLN A 189 3.58 41.43 -36.11
CA GLN A 189 2.62 42.09 -37.00
C GLN A 189 2.68 43.62 -36.86
N MET A 190 2.81 44.12 -35.64
CA MET A 190 2.96 45.57 -35.41
C MET A 190 4.21 46.12 -36.11
N LEU A 191 5.34 45.40 -36.13
CA LEU A 191 6.56 45.82 -36.83
C LEU A 191 6.40 45.92 -38.36
N LYS A 192 5.36 45.27 -38.94
CA LYS A 192 5.06 45.40 -40.39
C LYS A 192 4.30 46.68 -40.71
N ASP A 193 3.76 47.40 -39.73
CA ASP A 193 3.12 48.69 -39.95
C ASP A 193 4.17 49.78 -40.21
N SER A 194 4.07 50.43 -41.37
CA SER A 194 4.98 51.49 -41.78
C SER A 194 4.99 52.71 -40.84
N GLY A 195 3.92 52.94 -40.08
CA GLY A 195 3.82 53.98 -39.07
C GLY A 195 4.72 53.68 -37.84
N ILE A 196 4.75 52.45 -37.41
CA ILE A 196 5.56 52.02 -36.27
C ILE A 196 7.07 51.99 -36.65
N ALA A 197 7.40 51.57 -37.87
CA ALA A 197 8.77 51.58 -38.35
C ALA A 197 9.41 53.00 -38.37
N LYS A 198 8.61 54.03 -38.37
CA LYS A 198 9.04 55.47 -38.33
C LYS A 198 9.25 56.01 -36.90
N SER A 199 8.80 55.29 -35.88
CA SER A 199 8.97 55.70 -34.47
C SER A 199 10.04 54.84 -33.76
N PRO A 200 11.28 55.32 -33.56
CA PRO A 200 12.35 54.53 -32.95
C PRO A 200 12.01 54.01 -31.55
N GLU A 201 11.23 54.74 -30.76
CA GLU A 201 10.84 54.36 -29.41
C GLU A 201 9.87 53.16 -29.43
N VAL A 202 8.85 53.23 -30.30
CA VAL A 202 7.87 52.13 -30.44
C VAL A 202 8.55 50.91 -31.03
N PHE A 203 9.42 51.05 -32.01
CA PHE A 203 10.20 49.95 -32.58
C PHE A 203 11.06 49.26 -31.50
N LYS A 204 11.78 50.08 -30.67
CA LYS A 204 12.59 49.52 -29.57
C LYS A 204 11.75 48.81 -28.55
N HIS A 205 10.57 49.33 -28.20
CA HIS A 205 9.66 48.72 -27.26
C HIS A 205 9.15 47.37 -27.80
N VAL A 206 8.62 47.32 -29.02
CA VAL A 206 8.06 46.10 -29.65
C VAL A 206 9.16 45.05 -29.84
N SER A 207 10.37 45.46 -30.25
CA SER A 207 11.51 44.54 -30.34
C SER A 207 11.92 44.00 -28.97
N GLY A 208 11.82 44.82 -27.93
CA GLY A 208 12.03 44.42 -26.54
C GLY A 208 11.04 43.35 -26.09
N VAL A 209 9.77 43.55 -26.39
CA VAL A 209 8.69 42.55 -26.10
C VAL A 209 8.97 41.20 -26.78
N ILE A 210 9.36 41.21 -28.07
CA ILE A 210 9.72 40.00 -28.80
C ILE A 210 10.91 39.28 -28.12
N ASN A 211 11.94 40.03 -27.79
CA ASN A 211 13.13 39.45 -27.14
C ASN A 211 12.80 38.84 -25.77
N ASP A 212 12.00 39.52 -24.97
CA ASP A 212 11.65 39.08 -23.62
C ASP A 212 10.74 37.84 -23.65
N GLU A 213 9.74 37.82 -24.55
CA GLU A 213 8.89 36.64 -24.72
C GLU A 213 9.64 35.47 -25.34
N THR A 214 10.62 35.71 -26.20
CA THR A 214 11.49 34.66 -26.76
C THR A 214 12.36 34.02 -25.67
N LYS A 215 12.96 34.83 -24.78
CA LYS A 215 13.71 34.35 -23.63
C LYS A 215 12.82 33.55 -22.68
N ARG A 216 11.59 34.02 -22.44
CA ARG A 216 10.59 33.32 -21.64
C ARG A 216 10.22 31.99 -22.24
N LEU A 217 9.99 31.92 -23.55
CA LEU A 217 9.67 30.69 -24.29
C LEU A 217 10.83 29.69 -24.19
N SER A 218 12.09 30.16 -24.42
CA SER A 218 13.29 29.32 -24.29
C SER A 218 13.39 28.70 -22.89
N PHE A 219 13.13 29.46 -21.84
CA PHE A 219 13.15 28.99 -20.47
C PHE A 219 12.03 27.94 -20.21
N GLN A 220 10.85 28.15 -20.80
CA GLN A 220 9.75 27.17 -20.70
C GLN A 220 10.07 25.86 -21.43
N VAL A 221 10.67 25.94 -22.62
CA VAL A 221 11.14 24.76 -23.36
C VAL A 221 12.20 23.99 -22.59
N GLU A 222 13.17 24.69 -21.97
CA GLU A 222 14.19 24.05 -21.14
C GLU A 222 13.59 23.29 -19.95
N LYS A 223 12.58 23.87 -19.28
CA LYS A 223 11.83 23.18 -18.21
C LYS A 223 11.12 21.90 -18.71
N VAL A 224 10.65 21.89 -19.94
CA VAL A 224 10.03 20.71 -20.55
C VAL A 224 11.08 19.67 -20.93
N LEU A 225 12.25 20.11 -21.44
CA LEU A 225 13.36 19.20 -21.77
C LEU A 225 13.92 18.53 -20.52
N GLN A 226 13.93 19.21 -19.38
CA GLN A 226 14.26 18.58 -18.08
C GLN A 226 13.36 17.39 -17.77
N MET A 227 12.13 17.33 -18.32
CA MET A 227 11.23 16.19 -18.20
C MET A 227 11.81 14.91 -18.84
N SER A 228 12.57 15.05 -19.92
CA SER A 228 13.19 13.88 -20.58
C SER A 228 14.20 13.15 -19.68
N LEU A 229 14.74 13.84 -18.68
CA LEU A 229 15.62 13.25 -17.68
C LEU A 229 14.90 12.22 -16.79
N PHE A 230 13.59 12.33 -16.63
CA PHE A 230 12.82 11.38 -15.85
C PHE A 230 12.58 10.03 -16.54
N ASP A 231 12.58 10.01 -17.89
CA ASP A 231 12.38 8.80 -18.66
C ASP A 231 13.66 7.97 -18.76
N LYS A 232 14.82 8.57 -18.54
CA LYS A 232 16.10 7.85 -18.41
C LYS A 232 16.25 7.36 -16.97
N GLN A 233 16.52 6.09 -16.79
CA GLN A 233 16.66 5.46 -15.47
C GLN A 233 17.74 6.10 -14.58
N ARG A 234 18.75 6.75 -15.18
CA ARG A 234 19.75 7.56 -14.49
C ARG A 234 20.14 8.74 -15.37
N ALA A 235 20.11 9.95 -14.81
CA ALA A 235 20.79 11.07 -15.45
C ALA A 235 22.30 10.77 -15.53
N THR A 236 22.91 11.06 -16.66
CA THR A 236 24.38 10.95 -16.79
C THR A 236 25.00 12.18 -16.11
N LEU A 237 25.04 12.14 -14.76
CA LEU A 237 25.61 13.23 -13.97
C LEU A 237 27.14 13.28 -14.13
N LYS A 238 27.66 14.48 -14.30
CA LYS A 238 29.10 14.76 -14.29
C LYS A 238 29.52 15.15 -12.86
N LEU A 239 29.56 14.14 -11.98
CA LEU A 239 29.92 14.35 -10.57
C LEU A 239 31.35 14.83 -10.44
N LYS A 240 31.55 15.90 -9.71
CA LYS A 240 32.85 16.46 -9.34
C LYS A 240 32.82 16.86 -7.87
N GLU A 241 33.99 16.82 -7.24
CA GLU A 241 34.16 17.37 -5.92
C GLU A 241 33.96 18.88 -5.96
N LYS A 242 33.13 19.41 -5.12
CA LYS A 242 32.75 20.82 -5.02
C LYS A 242 32.51 21.19 -3.57
N ASP A 243 32.88 22.43 -3.27
CA ASP A 243 32.50 23.10 -2.05
C ASP A 243 31.04 23.55 -2.13
N ALA A 244 30.21 23.03 -1.24
CA ALA A 244 28.79 23.32 -1.25
C ALA A 244 28.48 24.72 -0.71
N ASN A 245 29.29 25.24 0.24
CA ASN A 245 29.12 26.59 0.77
C ASN A 245 29.38 27.63 -0.31
N ASP A 246 30.45 27.48 -1.10
CA ASP A 246 30.75 28.36 -2.22
C ASP A 246 29.64 28.40 -3.26
N LEU A 247 29.08 27.20 -3.59
CA LEU A 247 27.96 27.11 -4.52
C LEU A 247 26.71 27.81 -3.98
N ILE A 248 26.41 27.65 -2.69
CA ILE A 248 25.26 28.30 -2.04
C ILE A 248 25.40 29.81 -2.05
N VAL A 249 26.58 30.33 -1.72
CA VAL A 249 26.89 31.78 -1.79
C VAL A 249 26.68 32.32 -3.21
N SER A 250 27.21 31.65 -4.23
CA SER A 250 27.04 32.02 -5.63
C SER A 250 25.57 32.08 -6.06
N VAL A 251 24.78 31.05 -5.67
CA VAL A 251 23.34 30.99 -5.96
C VAL A 251 22.58 32.09 -5.24
N ALA A 252 22.88 32.29 -3.95
CA ALA A 252 22.22 33.31 -3.15
C ALA A 252 22.48 34.74 -3.69
N ASN A 253 23.73 35.06 -4.04
CA ASN A 253 24.08 36.35 -4.65
C ASN A 253 23.31 36.60 -5.96
N THR A 254 23.15 35.56 -6.79
CA THR A 254 22.39 35.66 -8.04
C THR A 254 20.90 35.89 -7.79
N HIS A 255 20.34 35.33 -6.70
CA HIS A 255 18.91 35.45 -6.36
C HIS A 255 18.57 36.67 -5.50
N ALA A 256 19.56 37.24 -4.78
CA ALA A 256 19.35 38.38 -3.87
C ALA A 256 18.66 39.56 -4.55
N LEU A 257 19.12 39.95 -5.73
CA LEU A 257 18.53 41.06 -6.51
C LEU A 257 17.04 40.76 -6.89
N LYS A 258 16.72 39.49 -7.11
CA LYS A 258 15.36 39.11 -7.46
C LYS A 258 14.45 39.13 -6.22
N VAL A 259 14.97 38.73 -5.06
CA VAL A 259 14.28 38.80 -3.77
C VAL A 259 14.04 40.25 -3.34
N GLU A 260 15.04 41.09 -3.43
CA GLU A 260 14.95 42.54 -3.13
C GLU A 260 13.91 43.23 -3.99
N LYS A 261 13.81 42.89 -5.30
CA LYS A 261 12.79 43.43 -6.20
C LYS A 261 11.36 43.20 -5.71
N PHE A 262 11.13 42.15 -4.92
CA PHE A 262 9.86 41.86 -4.29
C PHE A 262 9.79 42.32 -2.83
N GLY A 263 10.73 43.16 -2.37
CA GLY A 263 10.76 43.70 -1.01
C GLY A 263 11.14 42.68 0.06
N GLY A 264 11.78 41.55 -0.32
CA GLY A 264 12.20 40.51 0.60
C GLY A 264 13.69 40.58 0.97
N THR A 265 14.09 39.69 1.88
CA THR A 265 15.49 39.45 2.31
C THR A 265 15.90 38.01 2.06
N LEU A 266 17.18 37.79 1.78
CA LEU A 266 17.80 36.49 1.66
C LEU A 266 19.03 36.43 2.56
N ASP A 267 18.93 35.69 3.64
CA ASP A 267 20.01 35.52 4.62
C ASP A 267 20.68 34.14 4.46
N ILE A 268 21.96 34.08 4.78
CA ILE A 268 22.81 32.89 4.66
C ILE A 268 23.46 32.61 6.01
N ASP A 269 23.38 31.36 6.48
CA ASP A 269 23.99 30.87 7.71
C ASP A 269 24.75 29.57 7.44
N LEU A 270 26.04 29.66 7.14
CA LEU A 270 26.88 28.53 6.75
C LEU A 270 27.63 27.98 7.96
N GLN A 271 27.05 26.98 8.62
CA GLN A 271 27.62 26.34 9.80
C GLN A 271 28.35 25.02 9.49
N ALA A 272 28.27 24.54 8.25
CA ALA A 272 28.96 23.31 7.86
C ALA A 272 30.49 23.59 7.77
N VAL A 273 31.26 22.86 8.55
CA VAL A 273 32.74 22.87 8.52
C VAL A 273 33.25 21.93 7.42
N GLU A 274 32.60 20.81 7.23
CA GLU A 274 32.87 19.88 6.14
C GLU A 274 31.81 20.07 5.07
N ASP A 275 32.18 20.60 3.92
CA ASP A 275 31.26 21.00 2.85
C ASP A 275 31.63 20.43 1.47
N SER A 276 32.72 19.65 1.38
CA SER A 276 33.12 18.93 0.18
C SER A 276 32.17 17.80 -0.17
N VAL A 277 31.47 17.93 -1.28
CA VAL A 277 30.50 16.96 -1.78
C VAL A 277 30.76 16.64 -3.26
N ASN A 278 30.35 15.44 -3.65
CA ASN A 278 30.48 15.01 -5.06
C ASN A 278 29.18 15.31 -5.82
N ILE A 279 29.13 16.42 -6.53
CA ILE A 279 27.93 16.92 -7.20
C ILE A 279 28.17 17.27 -8.66
N ASP A 280 27.09 17.23 -9.46
CA ASP A 280 27.00 17.90 -10.75
C ASP A 280 26.57 19.35 -10.51
N GLU A 281 27.51 20.30 -10.65
CA GLU A 281 27.33 21.70 -10.32
C GLU A 281 26.13 22.31 -11.05
N MET A 282 25.96 22.03 -12.34
CA MET A 282 24.85 22.56 -13.14
C MET A 282 23.50 22.10 -12.64
N HIS A 283 23.38 20.78 -12.43
CA HIS A 283 22.12 20.20 -11.97
C HIS A 283 21.81 20.59 -10.54
N PHE A 284 22.83 20.67 -9.68
CA PHE A 284 22.61 21.03 -8.27
C PHE A 284 22.32 22.54 -8.10
N THR A 285 22.95 23.41 -8.88
CA THR A 285 22.58 24.83 -8.99
C THR A 285 21.09 24.98 -9.37
N ASN A 286 20.62 24.20 -10.36
CA ASN A 286 19.20 24.20 -10.74
C ASN A 286 18.28 23.68 -9.64
N VAL A 287 18.74 22.76 -8.77
CA VAL A 287 18.00 22.34 -7.58
C VAL A 287 17.76 23.52 -6.65
N LEU A 288 18.81 24.26 -6.31
CA LEU A 288 18.73 25.44 -5.42
C LEU A 288 17.83 26.53 -6.03
N PHE A 289 17.98 26.81 -7.32
CA PHE A 289 17.14 27.78 -8.04
C PHE A 289 15.65 27.36 -8.02
N ASN A 290 15.34 26.10 -8.23
CA ASN A 290 13.95 25.64 -8.15
C ASN A 290 13.32 25.85 -6.77
N LEU A 291 14.09 25.66 -5.70
CA LEU A 291 13.60 25.88 -4.33
C LEU A 291 13.40 27.37 -4.04
N LEU A 292 14.35 28.22 -4.41
CA LEU A 292 14.26 29.67 -4.25
C LEU A 292 13.15 30.29 -5.11
N ASP A 293 13.00 29.83 -6.36
CA ASP A 293 11.90 30.26 -7.23
C ASP A 293 10.52 29.85 -6.67
N ASN A 294 10.44 28.69 -6.03
CA ASN A 294 9.22 28.28 -5.35
C ASN A 294 8.90 29.19 -4.16
N ALA A 295 9.90 29.57 -3.37
CA ALA A 295 9.69 30.49 -2.26
C ALA A 295 9.19 31.87 -2.73
N LEU A 296 9.80 32.43 -3.80
CA LEU A 296 9.33 33.66 -4.43
C LEU A 296 7.89 33.54 -4.97
N LYS A 297 7.58 32.43 -5.57
CA LYS A 297 6.30 32.17 -6.21
C LYS A 297 5.15 32.03 -5.20
N TYR A 298 5.42 31.37 -4.07
CA TYR A 298 4.45 31.08 -3.03
C TYR A 298 4.58 32.01 -1.80
N ARG A 299 5.18 33.21 -2.00
CA ARG A 299 5.22 34.23 -0.96
C ARG A 299 3.83 34.74 -0.62
N LYS A 300 3.66 35.28 0.55
CA LYS A 300 2.48 36.07 0.93
C LYS A 300 2.56 37.46 0.26
N GLU A 301 1.43 38.00 -0.14
CA GLU A 301 1.41 39.36 -0.75
C GLU A 301 1.53 40.47 0.30
N ASP A 302 1.05 40.24 1.50
CA ASP A 302 0.92 41.22 2.58
C ASP A 302 2.14 41.26 3.54
N VAL A 303 3.12 40.35 3.34
CA VAL A 303 4.29 40.23 4.23
C VAL A 303 5.55 40.16 3.39
N PRO A 304 6.60 40.93 3.74
CA PRO A 304 7.91 40.82 3.09
C PRO A 304 8.40 39.35 3.11
N LEU A 305 8.99 38.92 1.99
CA LEU A 305 9.54 37.59 1.90
C LEU A 305 10.85 37.51 2.70
N GLU A 306 10.91 36.57 3.62
CA GLU A 306 12.12 36.25 4.36
C GLU A 306 12.60 34.88 3.94
N LEU A 307 13.79 34.80 3.35
CA LEU A 307 14.44 33.58 2.94
C LEU A 307 15.69 33.35 3.77
N MET A 308 15.87 32.11 4.24
CA MET A 308 17.03 31.68 4.98
C MET A 308 17.64 30.43 4.35
N MET A 309 18.93 30.50 4.00
CA MET A 309 19.71 29.33 3.57
C MET A 309 20.69 28.96 4.67
N ARG A 310 20.66 27.68 5.11
CA ARG A 310 21.58 27.20 6.15
C ARG A 310 22.28 25.93 5.73
N THR A 311 23.53 25.76 6.21
CA THR A 311 24.26 24.50 6.11
C THR A 311 24.76 24.06 7.48
N TRP A 312 24.80 22.75 7.70
CA TRP A 312 25.38 22.12 8.89
C TRP A 312 25.81 20.71 8.60
N ASN A 313 26.63 20.13 9.46
CA ASN A 313 27.04 18.74 9.41
C ASN A 313 26.33 17.95 10.50
N ASP A 314 25.85 16.77 10.15
CA ASP A 314 25.37 15.78 11.10
C ASP A 314 25.58 14.36 10.54
N THR A 315 26.08 13.44 11.40
CA THR A 315 26.25 12.01 11.09
C THR A 315 26.95 11.72 9.74
N GLY A 316 28.03 12.46 9.43
CA GLY A 316 28.83 12.26 8.21
C GLY A 316 28.11 12.72 6.93
N LYS A 317 27.15 13.61 7.06
CA LYS A 317 26.42 14.22 5.96
C LYS A 317 26.42 15.73 6.04
N LEU A 318 26.41 16.36 4.88
CA LEU A 318 26.11 17.78 4.75
C LEU A 318 24.60 17.95 4.64
N TYR A 319 24.05 18.86 5.42
CA TYR A 319 22.66 19.30 5.33
C TYR A 319 22.60 20.72 4.79
N ILE A 320 21.66 20.94 3.87
CA ILE A 320 21.37 22.26 3.29
C ILE A 320 19.88 22.50 3.49
N SER A 321 19.50 23.62 4.11
CA SER A 321 18.09 24.00 4.22
C SER A 321 17.81 25.33 3.54
N ILE A 322 16.63 25.41 2.92
CA ILE A 322 16.05 26.64 2.38
C ILE A 322 14.70 26.81 3.04
N GLU A 323 14.53 27.92 3.76
CA GLU A 323 13.35 28.21 4.56
C GLU A 323 12.72 29.52 4.10
N ASP A 324 11.40 29.54 3.94
CA ASP A 324 10.59 30.70 3.56
C ASP A 324 9.47 30.95 4.56
N ASN A 325 9.00 32.19 4.67
CA ASN A 325 7.83 32.59 5.45
C ASN A 325 6.53 32.69 4.61
N GLY A 326 6.47 31.99 3.46
CA GLY A 326 5.38 32.01 2.52
C GLY A 326 4.07 31.40 3.02
N ILE A 327 3.18 31.04 2.09
CA ILE A 327 1.83 30.51 2.38
C ILE A 327 1.85 29.14 3.07
N GLY A 328 2.97 28.40 2.99
CA GLY A 328 3.09 27.06 3.55
C GLY A 328 2.27 26.00 2.83
N ILE A 329 2.40 24.75 3.31
CA ILE A 329 1.81 23.56 2.71
C ILE A 329 1.03 22.78 3.78
N LYS A 330 -0.20 22.36 3.49
CA LYS A 330 -0.97 21.47 4.38
C LYS A 330 -0.25 20.14 4.55
N LYS A 331 -0.26 19.59 5.76
CA LYS A 331 0.44 18.35 6.15
C LYS A 331 0.15 17.17 5.22
N GLU A 332 -1.06 17.05 4.71
CA GLU A 332 -1.49 15.99 3.77
C GLU A 332 -0.83 16.06 2.39
N TYR A 333 -0.29 17.24 2.00
CA TYR A 333 0.34 17.46 0.70
C TYR A 333 1.86 17.46 0.75
N VAL A 334 2.50 17.63 1.93
CA VAL A 334 3.95 17.76 2.09
C VAL A 334 4.75 16.63 1.44
N LYS A 335 4.24 15.39 1.51
CA LYS A 335 4.89 14.25 0.83
C LYS A 335 4.61 14.21 -0.67
N LYS A 336 3.46 14.72 -1.09
CA LYS A 336 2.96 14.63 -2.48
C LYS A 336 3.56 15.71 -3.38
N VAL A 337 4.08 16.81 -2.81
CA VAL A 337 4.65 17.93 -3.62
C VAL A 337 5.88 17.51 -4.41
N PHE A 338 6.51 16.39 -4.10
CA PHE A 338 7.62 15.82 -4.85
C PHE A 338 7.17 14.87 -5.97
N ASP A 339 5.87 14.52 -6.04
CA ASP A 339 5.33 13.69 -7.12
C ASP A 339 5.35 14.47 -8.44
N ARG A 340 5.61 13.75 -9.55
CA ARG A 340 5.62 14.36 -10.89
C ARG A 340 4.23 14.89 -11.23
N PHE A 341 4.17 16.09 -11.82
CA PHE A 341 2.95 16.77 -12.25
C PHE A 341 2.02 17.18 -11.11
N TYR A 342 2.39 16.87 -9.86
CA TYR A 342 1.54 17.16 -8.74
C TYR A 342 1.50 18.67 -8.46
N ARG A 343 0.30 19.18 -8.30
CA ARG A 343 0.01 20.55 -7.86
C ARG A 343 -1.02 20.49 -6.75
N ILE A 344 -0.88 21.33 -5.75
CA ILE A 344 -1.88 21.43 -4.69
C ILE A 344 -3.14 22.04 -5.32
N PRO A 345 -4.32 21.39 -5.19
CA PRO A 345 -5.60 21.95 -5.67
C PRO A 345 -5.91 23.24 -4.87
N THR A 346 -5.82 24.38 -5.51
CA THR A 346 -6.07 25.69 -4.89
C THR A 346 -7.42 26.29 -5.32
N GLY A 347 -8.46 25.45 -5.49
CA GLY A 347 -9.79 25.92 -5.90
C GLY A 347 -9.74 26.74 -7.21
N ASN A 348 -10.39 27.90 -7.27
CA ASN A 348 -10.46 28.76 -8.47
C ASN A 348 -9.20 29.59 -8.79
N VAL A 349 -8.07 29.38 -8.10
CA VAL A 349 -6.88 30.18 -8.35
C VAL A 349 -6.04 29.55 -9.46
N HIS A 350 -6.38 29.87 -10.70
CA HIS A 350 -5.56 29.59 -11.89
C HIS A 350 -4.27 30.43 -11.96
N ASP A 351 -4.01 31.31 -10.99
CA ASP A 351 -2.99 32.36 -11.11
C ASP A 351 -1.55 31.96 -10.77
N VAL A 352 -1.32 30.79 -10.19
CA VAL A 352 0.05 30.39 -9.87
C VAL A 352 0.65 29.56 -11.02
N LYS A 353 1.35 30.26 -11.94
CA LYS A 353 2.01 29.67 -13.13
C LYS A 353 3.01 28.56 -12.76
N GLY A 354 2.97 27.42 -13.46
CA GLY A 354 3.98 26.39 -13.35
C GLY A 354 3.49 24.96 -13.63
N PHE A 355 4.45 24.11 -14.00
CA PHE A 355 4.19 22.79 -14.59
C PHE A 355 4.12 21.63 -13.57
N GLY A 356 4.37 21.86 -12.28
CA GLY A 356 4.43 20.77 -11.28
C GLY A 356 5.63 19.84 -11.43
N LEU A 357 6.71 20.30 -12.08
CA LEU A 357 7.92 19.53 -12.33
C LEU A 357 9.10 19.91 -11.44
N GLY A 358 9.14 21.13 -10.90
CA GLY A 358 10.31 21.66 -10.21
C GLY A 358 10.73 20.83 -9.00
N LEU A 359 9.80 20.53 -8.08
CA LEU A 359 10.10 19.74 -6.88
C LEU A 359 10.37 18.27 -7.19
N ALA A 360 9.72 17.71 -8.22
CA ALA A 360 10.02 16.36 -8.69
C ALA A 360 11.44 16.27 -9.27
N TYR A 361 11.88 17.31 -10.03
CA TYR A 361 13.25 17.43 -10.51
C TYR A 361 14.23 17.53 -9.33
N VAL A 362 13.96 18.38 -8.35
CA VAL A 362 14.76 18.49 -7.13
C VAL A 362 14.93 17.14 -6.45
N HIS A 363 13.83 16.42 -6.22
CA HIS A 363 13.87 15.10 -5.59
C HIS A 363 14.70 14.09 -6.40
N LYS A 364 14.54 14.08 -7.73
CA LYS A 364 15.28 13.18 -8.62
C LYS A 364 16.77 13.47 -8.59
N ILE A 365 17.17 14.72 -8.76
CA ILE A 365 18.59 15.13 -8.79
C ILE A 365 19.25 14.86 -7.43
N VAL A 366 18.62 15.24 -6.33
CA VAL A 366 19.14 14.95 -4.99
C VAL A 366 19.31 13.44 -4.78
N SER A 367 18.33 12.64 -5.20
CA SER A 367 18.42 11.18 -5.12
C SER A 367 19.54 10.59 -5.99
N ASP A 368 19.74 11.11 -7.21
CA ASP A 368 20.82 10.68 -8.10
C ASP A 368 22.21 11.04 -7.54
N HIS A 369 22.29 12.08 -6.70
CA HIS A 369 23.47 12.44 -5.90
C HIS A 369 23.59 11.64 -4.59
N LYS A 370 22.82 10.57 -4.43
CA LYS A 370 22.77 9.73 -3.21
C LYS A 370 22.34 10.49 -1.95
N GLY A 371 21.69 11.63 -2.13
CA GLY A 371 21.12 12.46 -1.08
C GLY A 371 19.66 12.14 -0.81
N THR A 372 19.09 12.88 0.15
CA THR A 372 17.65 12.86 0.43
C THR A 372 17.14 14.28 0.55
N ILE A 373 15.87 14.50 0.21
CA ILE A 373 15.19 15.78 0.44
C ILE A 373 13.90 15.52 1.21
N ARG A 374 13.60 16.43 2.15
CA ARG A 374 12.31 16.47 2.84
C ARG A 374 11.82 17.91 2.94
N ALA A 375 10.53 18.07 3.15
CA ALA A 375 9.91 19.37 3.43
C ALA A 375 9.26 19.34 4.81
N GLU A 376 9.43 20.42 5.54
CA GLU A 376 8.75 20.73 6.78
C GLU A 376 7.93 22.00 6.53
N SER A 377 6.61 21.94 6.71
CA SER A 377 5.75 23.06 6.37
C SER A 377 4.48 23.07 7.19
N GLU A 378 4.00 24.27 7.50
CA GLU A 378 2.71 24.52 8.12
C GLU A 378 1.99 25.62 7.34
N LEU A 379 0.71 25.38 7.03
CA LEU A 379 -0.09 26.35 6.30
C LEU A 379 -0.14 27.70 7.04
N GLY A 380 0.17 28.77 6.33
CA GLY A 380 0.23 30.13 6.88
C GLY A 380 1.55 30.50 7.55
N LYS A 381 2.49 29.58 7.78
CA LYS A 381 3.78 29.88 8.43
C LYS A 381 4.97 29.90 7.45
N GLY A 382 4.94 29.08 6.42
CA GLY A 382 6.01 28.95 5.43
C GLY A 382 6.45 27.52 5.21
N THR A 383 7.55 27.35 4.50
CA THR A 383 8.09 26.02 4.13
C THR A 383 9.60 25.99 4.32
N LYS A 384 10.10 24.87 4.84
CA LYS A 384 11.52 24.56 4.96
C LYS A 384 11.81 23.29 4.18
N PHE A 385 12.62 23.39 3.14
CA PHE A 385 13.17 22.24 2.43
C PHE A 385 14.54 21.89 3.01
N ILE A 386 14.77 20.62 3.27
CA ILE A 386 16.03 20.14 3.85
C ILE A 386 16.59 19.05 2.94
N ILE A 387 17.77 19.30 2.40
CA ILE A 387 18.55 18.37 1.58
C ILE A 387 19.66 17.79 2.44
N SER A 388 19.91 16.49 2.34
CA SER A 388 21.11 15.86 2.89
C SER A 388 21.96 15.25 1.77
N LEU A 389 23.26 15.45 1.80
CA LEU A 389 24.23 14.88 0.87
C LEU A 389 25.32 14.11 1.63
N PRO A 390 25.83 13.00 1.08
CA PRO A 390 26.99 12.33 1.65
C PRO A 390 28.23 13.21 1.46
N LEU A 391 29.00 13.39 2.53
CA LEU A 391 30.31 14.03 2.48
C LEU A 391 31.32 13.14 1.73
N ILE A 392 32.32 13.76 1.14
CA ILE A 392 33.48 13.03 0.61
C ILE A 392 34.35 12.64 1.82
N THR A 393 34.37 11.38 2.16
CA THR A 393 35.28 10.88 3.19
C THR A 393 36.71 10.97 2.62
N GLN A 394 37.51 11.88 3.12
CA GLN A 394 38.96 11.86 2.84
C GLN A 394 39.49 10.53 3.36
N LYS A 395 40.02 9.69 2.44
CA LYS A 395 40.74 8.46 2.79
C LYS A 395 42.15 8.78 3.24
#